data_5e8c2e01e5fd4663fe84b46d9f506450
#
_entry.id   5e8c2e01e5fd4663fe84b46d9f506450
#
_cell.length_a   1.000
_cell.length_b   1.000
_cell.length_c   1.000
_cell.angle_alpha   90.00
_cell.angle_beta   90.00
_cell.angle_gamma   90.00
#
_symmetry.space_group_name_H-M   'P 1'
#
loop_
_entity.id
_entity.type
_entity.pdbx_description
1 polymer ?
#
loop_
_entity_poly.entity_id
_entity_poly.type
_entity_poly.pdbx_seq_one_letter_code
_entity_poly.pdbx_strand_id
1 'polypeptide(L)'
;MHYTRILSIVGVVLAGWGFLVVSASSAGEAAMPQLNQLNPAIPSGFDNTWTALYNDTAWAAAAYGAAAVVVVILAVLPPLKAPMAKAMSAVAAVLGLAMLAIGVVATMGAMDDAEELQDGFAQAFGLGAIPEAYTVSIGYGWWLLVAGGAVVAIAAIISLVAKPAEASVEAAA
;
A
#
# COMPACT_ATOMS: atom_id res chain seq x y z
N MET A 1 -12.58 5.43 21.56
CA MET A 1 -12.19 6.07 20.30
C MET A 1 -13.32 5.88 19.31
N HIS A 2 -13.65 6.90 18.48
CA HIS A 2 -14.72 6.77 17.49
C HIS A 2 -14.32 5.77 16.40
N TYR A 3 -15.25 4.95 15.91
CA TYR A 3 -14.95 3.84 14.99
C TYR A 3 -14.29 4.28 13.67
N THR A 4 -14.64 5.46 13.13
CA THR A 4 -14.00 5.97 11.90
C THR A 4 -12.52 6.26 12.07
N ARG A 5 -12.11 6.71 13.25
CA ARG A 5 -10.69 6.92 13.59
C ARG A 5 -9.94 5.61 13.71
N ILE A 6 -10.58 4.59 14.30
CA ILE A 6 -10.02 3.25 14.39
C ILE A 6 -9.82 2.68 12.99
N LEU A 7 -10.82 2.79 12.11
CA LEU A 7 -10.72 2.34 10.73
C LEU A 7 -9.60 3.05 9.96
N SER A 8 -9.41 4.36 10.15
CA SER A 8 -8.29 5.07 9.52
C SER A 8 -6.94 4.52 9.97
N ILE A 9 -6.77 4.22 11.26
CA ILE A 9 -5.55 3.60 11.79
C ILE A 9 -5.38 2.18 11.22
N VAL A 10 -6.45 1.39 11.17
CA VAL A 10 -6.41 0.04 10.58
C VAL A 10 -5.96 0.09 9.12
N GLY A 11 -6.47 1.05 8.33
CA GLY A 11 -6.03 1.24 6.95
C GLY A 11 -4.53 1.54 6.85
N VAL A 12 -4.01 2.40 7.71
CA VAL A 12 -2.57 2.69 7.75
C VAL A 12 -1.75 1.48 8.20
N VAL A 13 -2.23 0.70 9.16
CA VAL A 13 -1.55 -0.53 9.61
C VAL A 13 -1.51 -1.58 8.49
N LEU A 14 -2.60 -1.74 7.75
CA LEU A 14 -2.64 -2.62 6.57
C LEU A 14 -1.60 -2.21 5.52
N ALA A 15 -1.54 -0.91 5.21
CA ALA A 15 -0.54 -0.39 4.28
C ALA A 15 0.90 -0.58 4.80
N GLY A 16 1.13 -0.30 6.09
CA GLY A 16 2.43 -0.52 6.73
C GLY A 16 2.86 -1.99 6.68
N TRP A 17 1.94 -2.91 6.91
CA TRP A 17 2.20 -4.33 6.73
C TRP A 17 2.52 -4.66 5.27
N GLY A 18 1.76 -4.08 4.32
CA GLY A 18 2.01 -4.23 2.89
C GLY A 18 3.44 -3.87 2.49
N PHE A 19 4.01 -2.81 3.06
CA PHE A 19 5.38 -2.40 2.80
C PHE A 19 6.45 -3.40 3.26
N LEU A 20 6.17 -4.18 4.31
CA LEU A 20 7.12 -5.15 4.87
C LEU A 20 7.12 -6.49 4.14
N VAL A 21 6.12 -6.74 3.32
CA VAL A 21 5.98 -8.01 2.58
C VAL A 21 6.82 -7.97 1.31
N VAL A 22 7.25 -9.14 0.84
CA VAL A 22 7.97 -9.28 -0.43
C VAL A 22 7.15 -8.73 -1.60
N SER A 23 7.83 -8.03 -2.52
CA SER A 23 7.20 -7.36 -3.66
C SER A 23 6.75 -8.33 -4.75
N ALA A 24 7.42 -9.46 -4.89
CA ALA A 24 7.11 -10.51 -5.85
C ALA A 24 7.51 -11.88 -5.31
N SER A 25 7.11 -12.94 -5.99
CA SER A 25 7.47 -14.31 -5.67
C SER A 25 7.56 -15.17 -6.94
N SER A 26 8.45 -16.14 -6.90
CA SER A 26 8.58 -17.15 -7.95
C SER A 26 8.99 -18.48 -7.32
N ALA A 27 8.52 -19.59 -7.84
CA ALA A 27 9.00 -20.91 -7.43
C ALA A 27 10.49 -21.10 -7.77
N GLY A 28 11.01 -20.33 -8.74
CA GLY A 28 12.41 -20.30 -9.12
C GLY A 28 13.30 -19.38 -8.29
N GLU A 29 12.78 -18.71 -7.25
CA GLU A 29 13.52 -17.70 -6.47
C GLU A 29 14.84 -18.25 -5.90
N ALA A 30 14.88 -19.52 -5.48
CA ALA A 30 16.09 -20.16 -4.96
C ALA A 30 17.23 -20.25 -6.00
N ALA A 31 16.92 -20.23 -7.30
CA ALA A 31 17.90 -20.24 -8.38
C ALA A 31 18.36 -18.82 -8.80
N MET A 32 17.65 -17.78 -8.43
CA MET A 32 17.91 -16.39 -8.86
C MET A 32 19.35 -15.93 -8.56
N PRO A 33 19.97 -16.21 -7.39
CA PRO A 33 21.35 -15.81 -7.14
C PRO A 33 22.36 -16.42 -8.11
N GLN A 34 22.11 -17.64 -8.59
CA GLN A 34 22.96 -18.32 -9.57
C GLN A 34 22.72 -17.75 -10.97
N LEU A 35 21.46 -17.50 -11.30
CA LEU A 35 21.07 -16.89 -12.58
C LEU A 35 21.59 -15.45 -12.72
N ASN A 36 21.60 -14.68 -11.66
CA ASN A 36 22.18 -13.35 -11.62
C ASN A 36 23.68 -13.35 -11.94
N GLN A 37 24.43 -14.38 -11.49
CA GLN A 37 25.86 -14.54 -11.84
C GLN A 37 26.08 -14.79 -13.34
N LEU A 38 25.14 -15.44 -14.00
CA LEU A 38 25.18 -15.73 -15.44
C LEU A 38 24.64 -14.54 -16.27
N ASN A 39 23.60 -13.90 -15.78
CA ASN A 39 23.00 -12.73 -16.41
C ASN A 39 22.61 -11.70 -15.33
N PRO A 40 23.39 -10.60 -15.18
CA PRO A 40 23.13 -9.56 -14.18
C PRO A 40 21.80 -8.82 -14.35
N ALA A 41 21.10 -8.95 -15.48
CA ALA A 41 19.75 -8.42 -15.66
C ALA A 41 18.69 -9.15 -14.83
N ILE A 42 19.00 -10.37 -14.37
CA ILE A 42 18.15 -11.15 -13.48
C ILE A 42 18.48 -10.75 -12.04
N PRO A 43 17.53 -10.27 -11.23
CA PRO A 43 17.80 -9.92 -9.84
C PRO A 43 18.21 -11.17 -9.03
N SER A 44 18.98 -10.96 -7.97
CA SER A 44 19.41 -12.05 -7.07
C SER A 44 18.34 -12.51 -6.08
N GLY A 45 17.20 -11.84 -6.03
CA GLY A 45 16.05 -12.10 -5.17
C GLY A 45 15.04 -10.97 -5.26
N PHE A 46 13.96 -11.07 -4.50
CA PHE A 46 12.91 -10.06 -4.45
C PHE A 46 13.03 -9.20 -3.19
N ASP A 47 12.94 -7.90 -3.37
CA ASP A 47 12.88 -6.92 -2.29
C ASP A 47 11.51 -6.93 -1.59
N ASN A 48 11.40 -6.25 -0.44
CA ASN A 48 10.10 -5.93 0.12
C ASN A 48 9.41 -4.83 -0.72
N THR A 49 8.09 -4.73 -0.57
CA THR A 49 7.28 -3.77 -1.36
C THR A 49 7.71 -2.31 -1.18
N TRP A 50 8.19 -1.93 0.01
CA TRP A 50 8.72 -0.57 0.24
C TRP A 50 9.97 -0.31 -0.61
N THR A 51 10.94 -1.22 -0.57
CA THR A 51 12.19 -1.07 -1.32
C THR A 51 11.94 -1.07 -2.82
N ALA A 52 11.06 -1.96 -3.29
CA ALA A 52 10.66 -2.02 -4.69
C ALA A 52 10.02 -0.69 -5.14
N LEU A 53 9.02 -0.18 -4.42
CA LEU A 53 8.38 1.10 -4.72
C LEU A 53 9.35 2.28 -4.64
N TYR A 54 10.26 2.27 -3.66
CA TYR A 54 11.25 3.34 -3.50
C TYR A 54 12.27 3.36 -4.64
N ASN A 55 12.72 2.20 -5.10
CA ASN A 55 13.68 2.07 -6.20
C ASN A 55 13.04 2.46 -7.53
N ASP A 56 11.77 2.10 -7.75
CA ASP A 56 11.02 2.49 -8.94
C ASP A 56 10.64 3.98 -8.89
N THR A 57 9.95 4.41 -7.84
CA THR A 57 9.38 5.76 -7.73
C THR A 57 9.52 6.32 -6.31
N ALA A 58 10.72 6.79 -5.96
CA ALA A 58 11.05 7.27 -4.60
C ALA A 58 10.08 8.34 -4.07
N TRP A 59 9.61 9.27 -4.91
CA TRP A 59 8.65 10.30 -4.51
C TRP A 59 7.28 9.69 -4.12
N ALA A 60 6.84 8.64 -4.82
CA ALA A 60 5.56 7.98 -4.53
C ALA A 60 5.62 7.24 -3.19
N ALA A 61 6.72 6.52 -2.91
CA ALA A 61 6.97 5.90 -1.62
C ALA A 61 6.96 6.94 -0.49
N ALA A 62 7.69 8.06 -0.66
CA ALA A 62 7.75 9.14 0.32
C ALA A 62 6.38 9.81 0.53
N ALA A 63 5.63 10.09 -0.56
CA ALA A 63 4.31 10.69 -0.50
C ALA A 63 3.30 9.78 0.20
N TYR A 64 3.31 8.48 -0.09
CA TYR A 64 2.47 7.49 0.56
C TYR A 64 2.75 7.41 2.06
N GLY A 65 4.03 7.29 2.44
CA GLY A 65 4.46 7.25 3.83
C GLY A 65 4.09 8.52 4.60
N ALA A 66 4.33 9.70 4.02
CA ALA A 66 3.95 10.98 4.60
C ALA A 66 2.44 11.11 4.80
N ALA A 67 1.64 10.72 3.80
CA ALA A 67 0.18 10.71 3.91
C ALA A 67 -0.29 9.79 5.04
N ALA A 68 0.27 8.60 5.16
CA ALA A 68 -0.04 7.66 6.23
C ALA A 68 0.24 8.25 7.63
N VAL A 69 1.40 8.89 7.81
CA VAL A 69 1.77 9.55 9.08
C VAL A 69 0.78 10.67 9.41
N VAL A 70 0.44 11.53 8.45
CA VAL A 70 -0.52 12.62 8.67
C VAL A 70 -1.90 12.06 9.05
N VAL A 71 -2.37 11.00 8.38
CA VAL A 71 -3.65 10.35 8.71
C VAL A 71 -3.66 9.83 10.14
N VAL A 72 -2.57 9.19 10.60
CA VAL A 72 -2.46 8.74 12.00
C VAL A 72 -2.53 9.92 12.96
N ILE A 73 -1.78 10.99 12.70
CA ILE A 73 -1.81 12.21 13.53
C ILE A 73 -3.25 12.74 13.63
N LEU A 74 -3.94 12.90 12.52
CA LEU A 74 -5.33 13.36 12.49
C LEU A 74 -6.28 12.42 13.26
N ALA A 75 -6.06 11.11 13.15
CA ALA A 75 -6.89 10.12 13.83
C ALA A 75 -6.73 10.12 15.35
N VAL A 76 -5.57 10.51 15.88
CA VAL A 76 -5.30 10.51 17.33
C VAL A 76 -5.50 11.89 18.00
N LEU A 77 -5.77 12.96 17.24
CA LEU A 77 -6.05 14.28 17.82
C LEU A 77 -7.38 14.28 18.58
N PRO A 78 -7.44 14.91 19.76
CA PRO A 78 -8.68 15.04 20.54
C PRO A 78 -9.78 15.85 19.80
N PRO A 79 -11.06 15.58 20.10
CA PRO A 79 -11.61 14.61 21.05
C PRO A 79 -11.72 13.19 20.42
N LEU A 80 -11.20 12.15 21.11
CA LEU A 80 -11.12 10.79 20.56
C LEU A 80 -12.46 10.05 20.49
N LYS A 81 -13.44 10.44 21.30
CA LYS A 81 -14.77 9.79 21.35
C LYS A 81 -15.72 10.28 20.25
N ALA A 82 -15.40 11.40 19.61
CA ALA A 82 -16.16 11.96 18.50
C ALA A 82 -15.52 11.61 17.15
N PRO A 83 -16.26 11.67 16.02
CA PRO A 83 -15.66 11.62 14.70
C PRO A 83 -14.65 12.77 14.54
N MET A 84 -13.76 12.67 13.56
CA MET A 84 -12.86 13.77 13.24
C MET A 84 -13.66 15.02 12.85
N ALA A 85 -13.14 16.22 13.16
CA ALA A 85 -13.72 17.45 12.65
C ALA A 85 -13.80 17.43 11.12
N LYS A 86 -14.81 18.06 10.54
CA LYS A 86 -15.06 18.01 9.08
C LYS A 86 -13.83 18.40 8.25
N ALA A 87 -13.10 19.45 8.65
CA ALA A 87 -11.86 19.82 7.96
C ALA A 87 -10.79 18.73 8.02
N MET A 88 -10.60 18.10 9.19
CA MET A 88 -9.65 16.99 9.36
C MET A 88 -10.08 15.77 8.56
N SER A 89 -11.38 15.46 8.53
CA SER A 89 -11.92 14.36 7.72
C SER A 89 -11.75 14.63 6.22
N ALA A 90 -11.91 15.88 5.77
CA ALA A 90 -11.68 16.26 4.37
C ALA A 90 -10.21 16.04 3.99
N VAL A 91 -9.26 16.48 4.82
CA VAL A 91 -7.84 16.27 4.60
C VAL A 91 -7.52 14.76 4.58
N ALA A 92 -8.03 14.00 5.56
CA ALA A 92 -7.82 12.56 5.61
C ALA A 92 -8.43 11.83 4.40
N ALA A 93 -9.57 12.30 3.87
CA ALA A 93 -10.18 11.75 2.66
C ALA A 93 -9.29 11.98 1.41
N VAL A 94 -8.78 13.20 1.24
CA VAL A 94 -7.85 13.52 0.14
C VAL A 94 -6.59 12.68 0.24
N LEU A 95 -6.00 12.55 1.43
CA LEU A 95 -4.80 11.73 1.65
C LEU A 95 -5.09 10.25 1.41
N GLY A 96 -6.22 9.72 1.88
CA GLY A 96 -6.63 8.34 1.64
C GLY A 96 -6.84 8.04 0.15
N LEU A 97 -7.45 8.97 -0.61
CA LEU A 97 -7.59 8.86 -2.06
C LEU A 97 -6.23 8.92 -2.77
N ALA A 98 -5.32 9.79 -2.32
CA ALA A 98 -3.96 9.84 -2.86
C ALA A 98 -3.20 8.54 -2.59
N MET A 99 -3.29 7.98 -1.37
CA MET A 99 -2.71 6.69 -1.04
C MET A 99 -3.29 5.57 -1.92
N LEU A 100 -4.60 5.56 -2.13
CA LEU A 100 -5.27 4.60 -3.01
C LEU A 100 -4.76 4.72 -4.45
N ALA A 101 -4.69 5.95 -5.00
CA ALA A 101 -4.22 6.18 -6.36
C ALA A 101 -2.76 5.75 -6.54
N ILE A 102 -1.87 6.11 -5.61
CA ILE A 102 -0.47 5.65 -5.62
C ILE A 102 -0.41 4.12 -5.53
N GLY A 103 -1.17 3.51 -4.62
CA GLY A 103 -1.23 2.06 -4.47
C GLY A 103 -1.67 1.34 -5.76
N VAL A 104 -2.71 1.84 -6.43
CA VAL A 104 -3.19 1.27 -7.71
C VAL A 104 -2.14 1.40 -8.81
N VAL A 105 -1.59 2.59 -9.01
CA VAL A 105 -0.57 2.83 -10.06
C VAL A 105 0.66 1.98 -9.81
N ALA A 106 1.14 1.93 -8.57
CA ALA A 106 2.29 1.12 -8.20
C ALA A 106 2.03 -0.39 -8.38
N THR A 107 0.81 -0.86 -8.08
CA THR A 107 0.44 -2.26 -8.32
C THR A 107 0.43 -2.61 -9.81
N MET A 108 -0.05 -1.69 -10.65
CA MET A 108 -0.03 -1.89 -12.12
C MET A 108 1.41 -1.93 -12.63
N GLY A 109 2.27 -0.99 -12.20
CA GLY A 109 3.69 -1.02 -12.55
C GLY A 109 4.37 -2.31 -12.12
N ALA A 110 4.11 -2.78 -10.90
CA ALA A 110 4.66 -4.05 -10.43
C ALA A 110 4.19 -5.28 -11.24
N MET A 111 2.99 -5.23 -11.83
CA MET A 111 2.52 -6.28 -12.75
C MET A 111 3.31 -6.25 -14.07
N ASP A 112 3.52 -5.05 -14.62
CA ASP A 112 4.27 -4.85 -15.86
C ASP A 112 5.75 -5.31 -15.65
N ASP A 113 6.37 -4.95 -14.52
CA ASP A 113 7.73 -5.38 -14.15
C ASP A 113 7.83 -6.90 -14.00
N ALA A 114 6.80 -7.54 -13.44
CA ALA A 114 6.77 -9.00 -13.30
C ALA A 114 6.68 -9.70 -14.66
N GLU A 115 5.92 -9.15 -15.61
CA GLU A 115 5.83 -9.66 -16.99
C GLU A 115 7.18 -9.47 -17.71
N GLU A 116 7.81 -8.30 -17.59
CA GLU A 116 9.11 -8.02 -18.20
C GLU A 116 10.21 -8.96 -17.67
N LEU A 117 10.23 -9.19 -16.36
CA LEU A 117 11.17 -10.13 -15.76
C LEU A 117 10.93 -11.55 -16.23
N GLN A 118 9.67 -11.95 -16.38
CA GLN A 118 9.29 -13.26 -16.89
C GLN A 118 9.75 -13.47 -18.34
N ASP A 119 9.58 -12.45 -19.20
CA ASP A 119 10.06 -12.44 -20.57
C ASP A 119 11.60 -12.50 -20.64
N GLY A 120 12.27 -11.80 -19.71
CA GLY A 120 13.73 -11.87 -19.55
C GLY A 120 14.22 -13.27 -19.21
N PHE A 121 13.52 -14.02 -18.36
CA PHE A 121 13.82 -15.42 -18.09
C PHE A 121 13.65 -16.28 -19.36
N ALA A 122 12.57 -16.10 -20.10
CA ALA A 122 12.32 -16.85 -21.35
C ALA A 122 13.44 -16.65 -22.36
N GLN A 123 13.87 -15.40 -22.54
CA GLN A 123 14.97 -15.07 -23.46
C GLN A 123 16.32 -15.63 -23.00
N ALA A 124 16.63 -15.50 -21.71
CA ALA A 124 17.89 -15.98 -21.13
C ALA A 124 18.08 -17.50 -21.30
N PHE A 125 16.99 -18.25 -21.26
CA PHE A 125 17.04 -19.71 -21.36
C PHE A 125 16.68 -20.27 -22.73
N GLY A 126 16.36 -19.41 -23.71
CA GLY A 126 15.93 -19.84 -25.05
C GLY A 126 14.66 -20.69 -25.04
N LEU A 127 13.81 -20.51 -24.04
CA LEU A 127 12.61 -21.30 -23.82
C LEU A 127 11.43 -20.64 -24.54
N GLY A 128 10.81 -21.35 -25.48
CA GLY A 128 9.58 -20.90 -26.14
C GLY A 128 8.36 -20.87 -25.21
N ALA A 129 8.46 -21.51 -24.06
CA ALA A 129 7.52 -21.41 -22.94
C ALA A 129 8.32 -21.46 -21.63
N ILE A 130 7.98 -20.60 -20.66
CA ILE A 130 8.66 -20.56 -19.37
C ILE A 130 8.20 -21.76 -18.55
N PRO A 131 9.11 -22.56 -17.99
CA PRO A 131 8.74 -23.55 -17.00
C PRO A 131 8.00 -22.85 -15.84
N GLU A 132 6.95 -23.45 -15.33
CA GLU A 132 6.12 -22.92 -14.23
C GLU A 132 6.97 -22.47 -13.02
N ALA A 133 8.15 -23.09 -12.83
CA ALA A 133 9.13 -22.72 -11.81
C ALA A 133 9.71 -21.30 -11.94
N TYR A 134 9.58 -20.66 -13.11
CA TYR A 134 10.11 -19.32 -13.35
C TYR A 134 9.01 -18.25 -13.53
N THR A 135 7.74 -18.63 -13.39
CA THR A 135 6.67 -17.65 -13.38
C THR A 135 6.83 -16.68 -12.21
N VAL A 136 6.72 -15.39 -12.49
CA VAL A 136 6.82 -14.33 -11.49
C VAL A 136 5.40 -13.82 -11.18
N SER A 137 5.08 -13.74 -9.91
CA SER A 137 3.81 -13.19 -9.42
C SER A 137 4.07 -12.04 -8.47
N ILE A 138 3.31 -10.97 -8.60
CA ILE A 138 3.41 -9.85 -7.65
C ILE A 138 3.01 -10.29 -6.24
N GLY A 139 3.70 -9.74 -5.25
CA GLY A 139 3.42 -10.00 -3.84
C GLY A 139 2.11 -9.36 -3.38
N TYR A 140 1.48 -9.96 -2.37
CA TYR A 140 0.24 -9.41 -1.81
C TYR A 140 0.44 -8.06 -1.10
N GLY A 141 1.68 -7.64 -0.85
CA GLY A 141 2.01 -6.33 -0.28
C GLY A 141 1.43 -5.17 -1.08
N TRP A 142 1.45 -5.24 -2.40
CA TRP A 142 0.87 -4.25 -3.30
C TRP A 142 -0.64 -4.09 -3.09
N TRP A 143 -1.36 -5.20 -2.96
CA TRP A 143 -2.79 -5.20 -2.69
C TRP A 143 -3.14 -4.65 -1.31
N LEU A 144 -2.25 -4.84 -0.32
CA LEU A 144 -2.41 -4.24 1.00
C LEU A 144 -2.24 -2.72 0.99
N LEU A 145 -1.39 -2.16 0.11
CA LEU A 145 -1.31 -0.71 -0.10
C LEU A 145 -2.63 -0.16 -0.65
N VAL A 146 -3.16 -0.80 -1.68
CA VAL A 146 -4.47 -0.43 -2.26
C VAL A 146 -5.58 -0.51 -1.21
N ALA A 147 -5.66 -1.63 -0.50
CA ALA A 147 -6.66 -1.84 0.55
C ALA A 147 -6.53 -0.83 1.70
N GLY A 148 -5.30 -0.55 2.14
CA GLY A 148 -5.02 0.43 3.18
C GLY A 148 -5.48 1.83 2.81
N GLY A 149 -5.14 2.29 1.60
CA GLY A 149 -5.60 3.58 1.06
C GLY A 149 -7.12 3.65 0.95
N ALA A 150 -7.77 2.58 0.45
CA ALA A 150 -9.22 2.50 0.35
C ALA A 150 -9.91 2.59 1.71
N VAL A 151 -9.42 1.84 2.72
CA VAL A 151 -9.99 1.87 4.09
C VAL A 151 -9.85 3.26 4.70
N VAL A 152 -8.70 3.94 4.53
CA VAL A 152 -8.52 5.33 5.00
C VAL A 152 -9.52 6.27 4.33
N ALA A 153 -9.65 6.21 3.00
CA ALA A 153 -10.56 7.07 2.25
C ALA A 153 -12.02 6.86 2.68
N ILE A 154 -12.47 5.61 2.78
CA ILE A 154 -13.83 5.27 3.22
C ILE A 154 -14.08 5.76 4.65
N ALA A 155 -13.17 5.50 5.58
CA ALA A 155 -13.30 5.92 6.97
C ALA A 155 -13.42 7.45 7.10
N ALA A 156 -12.61 8.19 6.33
CA ALA A 156 -12.64 9.65 6.31
C ALA A 156 -13.92 10.20 5.68
N ILE A 157 -14.40 9.60 4.57
CA ILE A 157 -15.67 9.98 3.94
C ILE A 157 -16.86 9.74 4.89
N ILE A 158 -16.91 8.58 5.55
CA ILE A 158 -17.92 8.28 6.57
C ILE A 158 -17.87 9.34 7.69
N SER A 159 -16.67 9.73 8.13
CA SER A 159 -16.50 10.76 9.16
C SER A 159 -16.98 12.13 8.69
N LEU A 160 -16.85 12.46 7.40
CA LEU A 160 -17.35 13.71 6.79
C LEU A 160 -18.88 13.81 6.82
N VAL A 161 -19.56 12.70 6.54
CA VAL A 161 -21.02 12.66 6.46
C VAL A 161 -21.69 12.36 7.81
N ALA A 162 -20.92 11.90 8.79
CA ALA A 162 -21.42 11.68 10.15
C ALA A 162 -21.91 13.02 10.74
N LYS A 163 -23.13 13.00 11.30
CA LYS A 163 -23.64 14.14 12.05
C LYS A 163 -22.72 14.36 13.27
N PRO A 164 -22.39 15.62 13.63
CA PRO A 164 -21.78 15.91 14.92
C PRO A 164 -22.65 15.26 16.00
N ALA A 165 -22.05 14.56 16.95
CA ALA A 165 -22.80 14.13 18.11
C ALA A 165 -23.42 15.42 18.71
N GLU A 166 -24.73 15.49 18.74
CA GLU A 166 -25.43 16.54 19.47
C GLU A 166 -24.87 16.47 20.89
N ALA A 167 -24.16 17.51 21.29
CA ALA A 167 -23.77 17.64 22.67
C ALA A 167 -25.11 17.62 23.42
N SER A 168 -25.34 16.56 24.17
CA SER A 168 -26.48 16.44 25.05
C SER A 168 -26.40 17.62 26.00
N VAL A 169 -27.12 18.69 25.64
CA VAL A 169 -27.44 19.82 26.51
C VAL A 169 -28.53 19.33 27.48
N GLU A 170 -28.19 18.29 28.24
CA GLU A 170 -29.09 17.77 29.28
C GLU A 170 -28.27 17.38 30.50
N ALA A 171 -27.59 18.35 31.07
CA ALA A 171 -27.02 18.27 32.41
C ALA A 171 -26.82 19.67 33.00
N ALA A 172 -27.82 20.55 32.89
CA ALA A 172 -27.88 21.79 33.65
C ALA A 172 -29.34 22.26 33.72
N ALA A 173 -30.17 21.48 34.40
CA ALA A 173 -31.44 21.92 34.98
C ALA A 173 -31.58 21.39 36.40
#